data_9be4f5dd510258d0f77639c130f6d1fd
#
_entry.id   9be4f5dd510258d0f77639c130f6d1fd
#
_cell.length_a   1.000
_cell.length_b   1.000
_cell.length_c   1.000
_cell.angle_alpha   90.00
_cell.angle_beta   90.00
_cell.angle_gamma   90.00
#
_symmetry.space_group_name_H-M   'P 1'
#
loop_
_entity.id
_entity.type
_entity.pdbx_description
1 polymer ?
#
loop_
_entity_poly.entity_id
_entity_poly.type
_entity_poly.pdbx_seq_one_letter_code
_entity_poly.pdbx_strand_id
1 'polypeptide(L)'
;MVGIGILALTFADLAQRKDADSVLLGLWVLGTFCFAAFFNWSITARTFLPMAPAVAILLVRRFDLSKSSRANAVWLPLLPAAVVSLLIAVADYQLANTAREASRQFHARFQTERGTVWLEGQWGFHYYAQQWGAKPLDLQHAVPASGDIIIVPFNNTNLIALPREKVVSLETAELRLFPFITTFTKGTGAGFYSSVWGPLPFAITSVPNERYYVVRVK
;
A
#
# COMPACT_ATOMS: atom_id res chain seq x y z
N MET A 1 10.58 -13.60 -11.45
CA MET A 1 11.96 -13.60 -12.01
C MET A 1 12.97 -12.90 -11.11
N VAL A 2 12.76 -11.63 -10.71
CA VAL A 2 13.71 -10.86 -9.86
C VAL A 2 14.01 -11.55 -8.52
N GLY A 3 12.99 -12.06 -7.83
CA GLY A 3 13.16 -12.72 -6.52
C GLY A 3 14.10 -13.94 -6.58
N ILE A 4 13.99 -14.76 -7.62
CA ILE A 4 14.89 -15.92 -7.84
C ILE A 4 16.32 -15.43 -8.04
N GLY A 5 16.50 -14.32 -8.78
CA GLY A 5 17.82 -13.70 -8.98
C GLY A 5 18.46 -13.24 -7.68
N ILE A 6 17.67 -12.66 -6.76
CA ILE A 6 18.14 -12.23 -5.42
C ILE A 6 18.59 -13.43 -4.59
N LEU A 7 17.80 -14.49 -4.56
CA LEU A 7 18.16 -15.71 -3.83
C LEU A 7 19.44 -16.36 -4.43
N ALA A 8 19.52 -16.48 -5.76
CA ALA A 8 20.69 -17.01 -6.43
C ALA A 8 21.95 -16.16 -6.14
N LEU A 9 21.83 -14.83 -6.15
CA LEU A 9 22.92 -13.91 -5.79
C LEU A 9 23.39 -14.14 -4.35
N THR A 10 22.45 -14.28 -3.42
CA THR A 10 22.75 -14.53 -1.99
C THR A 10 23.50 -15.83 -1.80
N PHE A 11 23.04 -16.93 -2.40
CA PHE A 11 23.74 -18.22 -2.34
C PHE A 11 25.11 -18.18 -3.02
N ALA A 12 25.23 -17.48 -4.14
CA ALA A 12 26.51 -17.32 -4.82
C ALA A 12 27.53 -16.56 -3.96
N ASP A 13 27.11 -15.48 -3.29
CA ASP A 13 27.99 -14.71 -2.40
C ASP A 13 28.47 -15.57 -1.21
N LEU A 14 27.54 -16.29 -0.57
CA LEU A 14 27.86 -17.23 0.51
C LEU A 14 28.86 -18.32 0.10
N ALA A 15 28.67 -18.90 -1.08
CA ALA A 15 29.53 -19.99 -1.56
C ALA A 15 30.91 -19.51 -1.97
N GLN A 16 31.04 -18.30 -2.52
CA GLN A 16 32.28 -17.76 -3.07
C GLN A 16 33.15 -17.10 -2.00
N ARG A 17 32.58 -16.32 -1.08
CA ARG A 17 33.36 -15.49 -0.14
C ARG A 17 33.61 -16.20 1.20
N LYS A 18 32.60 -16.84 1.75
CA LYS A 18 32.67 -17.59 3.04
C LYS A 18 33.17 -16.73 4.22
N ASP A 19 32.98 -15.41 4.16
CA ASP A 19 33.33 -14.47 5.21
C ASP A 19 32.13 -14.16 6.13
N ALA A 20 32.38 -13.51 7.25
CA ALA A 20 31.36 -13.18 8.24
C ALA A 20 30.28 -12.24 7.66
N ASP A 21 30.70 -11.31 6.78
CA ASP A 21 29.77 -10.38 6.15
C ASP A 21 28.82 -11.09 5.19
N SER A 22 29.32 -12.05 4.40
CA SER A 22 28.48 -12.89 3.53
C SER A 22 27.48 -13.71 4.33
N VAL A 23 27.89 -14.27 5.46
CA VAL A 23 26.98 -15.01 6.36
C VAL A 23 25.92 -14.05 6.92
N LEU A 24 26.29 -12.86 7.39
CA LEU A 24 25.35 -11.86 7.90
C LEU A 24 24.33 -11.45 6.84
N LEU A 25 24.80 -11.08 5.64
CA LEU A 25 23.93 -10.68 4.53
C LEU A 25 23.03 -11.83 4.08
N GLY A 26 23.57 -13.04 4.02
CA GLY A 26 22.81 -14.25 3.69
C GLY A 26 21.71 -14.53 4.71
N LEU A 27 22.03 -14.50 6.01
CA LEU A 27 21.03 -14.66 7.07
C LEU A 27 19.96 -13.55 7.02
N TRP A 28 20.36 -12.32 6.73
CA TRP A 28 19.41 -11.21 6.63
C TRP A 28 18.42 -11.42 5.47
N VAL A 29 18.91 -11.72 4.26
CA VAL A 29 18.04 -11.94 3.09
C VAL A 29 17.19 -13.18 3.25
N LEU A 30 17.82 -14.33 3.56
CA LEU A 30 17.12 -15.62 3.67
C LEU A 30 16.20 -15.64 4.89
N GLY A 31 16.60 -15.06 6.03
CA GLY A 31 15.76 -14.95 7.22
C GLY A 31 14.51 -14.11 6.97
N THR A 32 14.65 -12.93 6.31
CA THR A 32 13.51 -12.11 5.91
C THR A 32 12.61 -12.86 4.93
N PHE A 33 13.19 -13.54 3.94
CA PHE A 33 12.43 -14.32 2.98
C PHE A 33 11.66 -15.46 3.66
N CYS A 34 12.31 -16.25 4.50
CA CYS A 34 11.66 -17.34 5.23
C CYS A 34 10.55 -16.83 6.13
N PHE A 35 10.79 -15.72 6.86
CA PHE A 35 9.77 -15.11 7.69
C PHE A 35 8.55 -14.68 6.86
N ALA A 36 8.79 -13.97 5.75
CA ALA A 36 7.73 -13.47 4.88
C ALA A 36 6.94 -14.59 4.19
N ALA A 37 7.62 -15.69 3.80
CA ALA A 37 7.00 -16.77 3.03
C ALA A 37 6.28 -17.82 3.89
N PHE A 38 6.77 -18.08 5.13
CA PHE A 38 6.30 -19.21 5.92
C PHE A 38 5.65 -18.83 7.26
N PHE A 39 6.01 -17.68 7.83
CA PHE A 39 5.54 -17.27 9.16
C PHE A 39 4.57 -16.10 9.11
N ASN A 40 4.68 -15.22 8.12
CA ASN A 40 3.79 -14.09 8.02
C ASN A 40 2.44 -14.50 7.40
N TRP A 41 1.36 -14.27 8.10
CA TRP A 41 0.00 -14.56 7.63
C TRP A 41 -0.44 -13.69 6.43
N SER A 42 0.20 -12.55 6.22
CA SER A 42 -0.14 -11.59 5.14
C SER A 42 1.08 -11.34 4.26
N ILE A 43 1.13 -11.99 3.11
CA ILE A 43 2.20 -11.79 2.13
C ILE A 43 1.92 -10.51 1.35
N THR A 44 2.61 -9.42 1.73
CA THR A 44 2.54 -8.13 1.02
C THR A 44 3.95 -7.73 0.57
N ALA A 45 4.04 -6.88 -0.45
CA ALA A 45 5.33 -6.41 -0.95
C ALA A 45 6.16 -5.71 0.15
N ARG A 46 5.52 -4.97 1.05
CA ARG A 46 6.18 -4.30 2.18
C ARG A 46 6.89 -5.25 3.16
N THR A 47 6.47 -6.52 3.24
CA THR A 47 7.07 -7.51 4.13
C THR A 47 8.52 -7.84 3.73
N PHE A 48 8.86 -7.62 2.46
CA PHE A 48 10.20 -7.84 1.93
C PHE A 48 11.12 -6.61 2.02
N LEU A 49 10.60 -5.42 2.37
CA LEU A 49 11.41 -4.21 2.49
C LEU A 49 12.61 -4.33 3.45
N PRO A 50 12.51 -5.03 4.60
CA PRO A 50 13.66 -5.15 5.50
C PRO A 50 14.88 -5.80 4.86
N MET A 51 14.75 -6.61 3.81
CA MET A 51 15.93 -7.20 3.13
C MET A 51 16.57 -6.27 2.08
N ALA A 52 15.91 -5.17 1.70
CA ALA A 52 16.39 -4.29 0.63
C ALA A 52 17.82 -3.74 0.85
N PRO A 53 18.23 -3.30 2.06
CA PRO A 53 19.62 -2.87 2.29
C PRO A 53 20.63 -4.00 2.07
N ALA A 54 20.34 -5.20 2.55
CA ALA A 54 21.22 -6.36 2.36
C ALA A 54 21.36 -6.74 0.89
N VAL A 55 20.25 -6.73 0.14
CA VAL A 55 20.25 -6.96 -1.31
C VAL A 55 21.06 -5.90 -2.05
N ALA A 56 20.92 -4.62 -1.68
CA ALA A 56 21.71 -3.54 -2.28
C ALA A 56 23.21 -3.74 -2.07
N ILE A 57 23.63 -4.12 -0.85
CA ILE A 57 25.04 -4.41 -0.55
C ILE A 57 25.53 -5.60 -1.38
N LEU A 58 24.76 -6.68 -1.47
CA LEU A 58 25.12 -7.86 -2.28
C LEU A 58 25.29 -7.50 -3.77
N LEU A 59 24.42 -6.64 -4.31
CA LEU A 59 24.53 -6.16 -5.68
C LEU A 59 25.82 -5.36 -5.89
N VAL A 60 26.13 -4.40 -5.01
CA VAL A 60 27.37 -3.62 -5.09
C VAL A 60 28.59 -4.52 -4.99
N ARG A 61 28.63 -5.46 -4.03
CA ARG A 61 29.70 -6.44 -3.89
C ARG A 61 29.91 -7.29 -5.15
N ARG A 62 28.82 -7.59 -5.87
CA ARG A 62 28.89 -8.35 -7.14
C ARG A 62 29.46 -7.52 -8.27
N PHE A 63 29.13 -6.23 -8.36
CA PHE A 63 29.68 -5.32 -9.35
C PHE A 63 31.19 -5.06 -9.13
N ASP A 64 31.64 -4.92 -7.88
CA ASP A 64 33.05 -4.74 -7.56
C ASP A 64 33.91 -5.93 -7.99
N LEU A 65 33.39 -7.16 -7.89
CA LEU A 65 34.09 -8.36 -8.37
C LEU A 65 34.25 -8.38 -9.89
N SER A 66 33.42 -7.67 -10.63
CA SER A 66 33.45 -7.64 -12.09
C SER A 66 34.61 -6.85 -12.67
N LYS A 67 35.50 -6.22 -11.85
CA LYS A 67 36.70 -5.45 -12.25
C LYS A 67 36.56 -4.64 -13.57
N SER A 68 35.35 -4.24 -13.91
CA SER A 68 35.12 -3.42 -15.08
C SER A 68 35.54 -1.99 -14.75
N SER A 69 36.47 -1.46 -15.48
CA SER A 69 37.08 -0.10 -15.40
C SER A 69 36.08 1.05 -15.57
N ARG A 70 34.78 0.84 -15.31
CA ARG A 70 33.69 1.80 -15.49
C ARG A 70 33.03 2.15 -14.17
N ALA A 71 33.80 2.65 -13.20
CA ALA A 71 33.21 3.19 -11.94
C ALA A 71 32.07 4.20 -12.23
N ASN A 72 32.14 4.93 -13.34
CA ASN A 72 31.08 5.86 -13.77
C ASN A 72 29.81 5.14 -14.30
N ALA A 73 29.88 3.87 -14.68
CA ALA A 73 28.71 3.14 -15.22
C ALA A 73 27.74 2.67 -14.13
N VAL A 74 28.16 2.62 -12.87
CA VAL A 74 27.30 2.21 -11.74
C VAL A 74 26.22 3.26 -11.46
N TRP A 75 26.50 4.54 -11.71
CA TRP A 75 25.55 5.63 -11.49
C TRP A 75 24.42 5.68 -12.53
N LEU A 76 24.68 5.15 -13.73
CA LEU A 76 23.72 5.22 -14.84
C LEU A 76 22.37 4.54 -14.52
N PRO A 77 22.31 3.32 -13.96
CA PRO A 77 21.03 2.70 -13.56
C PRO A 77 20.43 3.28 -12.28
N LEU A 78 21.21 3.98 -11.44
CA LEU A 78 20.71 4.56 -10.19
C LEU A 78 19.82 5.79 -10.42
N LEU A 79 20.11 6.60 -11.45
CA LEU A 79 19.30 7.77 -11.78
C LEU A 79 17.85 7.41 -12.15
N PRO A 80 17.58 6.52 -13.13
CA PRO A 80 16.20 6.12 -13.42
C PRO A 80 15.55 5.42 -12.25
N ALA A 81 16.27 4.62 -11.45
CA ALA A 81 15.74 4.01 -10.25
C ALA A 81 15.32 5.05 -9.20
N ALA A 82 16.11 6.10 -9.00
CA ALA A 82 15.79 7.22 -8.11
C ALA A 82 14.54 7.98 -8.60
N VAL A 83 14.45 8.25 -9.90
CA VAL A 83 13.26 8.89 -10.49
C VAL A 83 12.01 8.05 -10.28
N VAL A 84 12.06 6.76 -10.58
CA VAL A 84 10.92 5.85 -10.36
C VAL A 84 10.55 5.79 -8.88
N SER A 85 11.52 5.71 -7.98
CA SER A 85 11.28 5.69 -6.53
C SER A 85 10.60 6.99 -6.05
N LEU A 86 11.04 8.14 -6.58
CA LEU A 86 10.42 9.42 -6.26
C LEU A 86 8.97 9.50 -6.78
N LEU A 87 8.72 9.03 -7.99
CA LEU A 87 7.37 9.00 -8.56
C LEU A 87 6.44 8.07 -7.75
N ILE A 88 6.95 6.92 -7.31
CA ILE A 88 6.21 6.01 -6.42
C ILE A 88 5.90 6.70 -5.08
N ALA A 89 6.88 7.37 -4.48
CA ALA A 89 6.69 8.09 -3.22
C ALA A 89 5.65 9.22 -3.36
N VAL A 90 5.67 9.97 -4.45
CA VAL A 90 4.67 11.02 -4.75
C VAL A 90 3.28 10.40 -4.95
N ALA A 91 3.18 9.30 -5.69
CA ALA A 91 1.91 8.60 -5.91
C ALA A 91 1.32 8.06 -4.59
N ASP A 92 2.17 7.47 -3.75
CA ASP A 92 1.78 6.95 -2.44
C ASP A 92 1.35 8.08 -1.48
N TYR A 93 2.08 9.19 -1.47
CA TYR A 93 1.72 10.39 -0.70
C TYR A 93 0.36 10.94 -1.14
N GLN A 94 0.09 11.04 -2.45
CA GLN A 94 -1.20 11.50 -2.96
C GLN A 94 -2.33 10.57 -2.54
N LEU A 95 -2.13 9.25 -2.67
CA LEU A 95 -3.09 8.25 -2.23
C LEU A 95 -3.40 8.39 -0.73
N ALA A 96 -2.39 8.50 0.11
CA ALA A 96 -2.56 8.68 1.55
C ALA A 96 -3.27 10.00 1.89
N ASN A 97 -3.00 11.07 1.14
CA ASN A 97 -3.61 12.39 1.36
C ASN A 97 -5.08 12.43 0.97
N THR A 98 -5.56 11.58 0.04
CA THR A 98 -6.99 11.52 -0.30
C THR A 98 -7.86 11.16 0.92
N ALA A 99 -7.36 10.31 1.81
CA ALA A 99 -8.07 9.94 3.04
C ALA A 99 -8.30 11.15 3.96
N ARG A 100 -7.30 12.04 4.09
CA ARG A 100 -7.40 13.28 4.86
C ARG A 100 -8.35 14.26 4.20
N GLU A 101 -8.22 14.44 2.89
CA GLU A 101 -9.02 15.39 2.13
C GLU A 101 -10.50 14.96 2.10
N ALA A 102 -10.79 13.69 1.84
CA ALA A 102 -12.13 13.13 1.93
C ALA A 102 -12.76 13.37 3.31
N SER A 103 -12.00 13.08 4.35
CA SER A 103 -12.45 13.29 5.73
C SER A 103 -12.82 14.75 6.01
N ARG A 104 -12.03 15.72 5.53
CA ARG A 104 -12.32 17.16 5.67
C ARG A 104 -13.58 17.57 4.91
N GLN A 105 -13.72 17.11 3.67
CA GLN A 105 -14.89 17.42 2.84
C GLN A 105 -16.17 16.88 3.48
N PHE A 106 -16.15 15.64 3.96
CA PHE A 106 -17.31 15.04 4.62
C PHE A 106 -17.63 15.69 5.97
N HIS A 107 -16.61 16.05 6.76
CA HIS A 107 -16.83 16.82 7.99
C HIS A 107 -17.56 18.14 7.68
N ALA A 108 -17.02 18.95 6.78
CA ALA A 108 -17.65 20.23 6.42
C ALA A 108 -19.08 20.07 5.90
N ARG A 109 -19.37 18.96 5.22
CA ARG A 109 -20.69 18.69 4.62
C ARG A 109 -21.70 18.18 5.62
N PHE A 110 -21.29 17.26 6.52
CA PHE A 110 -22.23 16.56 7.39
C PHE A 110 -22.23 17.04 8.83
N GLN A 111 -21.44 18.06 9.18
CA GLN A 111 -21.41 18.62 10.56
C GLN A 111 -22.75 19.16 11.05
N THR A 112 -23.66 19.53 10.15
CA THR A 112 -25.00 20.08 10.49
C THR A 112 -26.12 19.06 10.28
N GLU A 113 -25.81 17.87 9.76
CA GLU A 113 -26.82 16.81 9.54
C GLU A 113 -27.29 16.22 10.88
N ARG A 114 -28.58 15.91 10.92
CA ARG A 114 -29.15 15.15 12.05
C ARG A 114 -28.92 13.67 11.82
N GLY A 115 -28.29 13.01 12.75
CA GLY A 115 -27.98 11.59 12.70
C GLY A 115 -26.50 11.33 12.94
N THR A 116 -26.15 10.06 13.02
CA THR A 116 -24.76 9.62 13.17
C THR A 116 -24.13 9.43 11.81
N VAL A 117 -22.88 9.89 11.66
CA VAL A 117 -22.07 9.54 10.50
C VAL A 117 -21.24 8.31 10.84
N TRP A 118 -21.46 7.25 10.08
CA TRP A 118 -20.74 5.98 10.18
C TRP A 118 -19.69 5.90 9.06
N LEU A 119 -18.61 5.20 9.32
CA LEU A 119 -17.57 4.96 8.34
C LEU A 119 -17.26 3.47 8.25
N GLU A 120 -17.02 3.01 7.04
CA GLU A 120 -16.48 1.68 6.78
C GLU A 120 -14.98 1.73 6.49
N GLY A 121 -14.36 0.56 6.47
CA GLY A 121 -12.95 0.39 6.13
C GLY A 121 -12.03 0.73 7.30
N GLN A 122 -10.76 0.81 6.97
CA GLN A 122 -9.66 0.96 7.93
C GLN A 122 -8.68 2.04 7.45
N TRP A 123 -7.55 2.14 8.14
CA TRP A 123 -6.40 3.00 7.83
C TRP A 123 -6.68 4.50 7.96
N GLY A 124 -6.06 5.29 7.07
CA GLY A 124 -6.04 6.73 7.20
C GLY A 124 -7.41 7.39 7.21
N PHE A 125 -8.36 6.94 6.38
CA PHE A 125 -9.71 7.51 6.37
C PHE A 125 -10.42 7.30 7.72
N HIS A 126 -10.34 6.10 8.28
CA HIS A 126 -10.87 5.76 9.59
C HIS A 126 -10.30 6.70 10.66
N TYR A 127 -8.98 6.84 10.71
CA TYR A 127 -8.30 7.71 11.67
C TYR A 127 -8.78 9.17 11.59
N TYR A 128 -8.79 9.75 10.39
CA TYR A 128 -9.17 11.14 10.23
C TYR A 128 -10.66 11.39 10.47
N ALA A 129 -11.52 10.46 10.07
CA ALA A 129 -12.97 10.62 10.24
C ALA A 129 -13.40 10.50 11.70
N GLN A 130 -12.78 9.63 12.49
CA GLN A 130 -13.05 9.55 13.93
C GLN A 130 -12.71 10.85 14.68
N GLN A 131 -11.73 11.64 14.23
CA GLN A 131 -11.35 12.87 14.89
C GLN A 131 -12.46 13.93 14.94
N TRP A 132 -13.41 13.90 14.01
CA TRP A 132 -14.56 14.80 14.03
C TRP A 132 -15.88 14.11 14.45
N GLY A 133 -15.78 12.90 15.02
CA GLY A 133 -16.91 12.21 15.65
C GLY A 133 -17.64 11.20 14.79
N ALA A 134 -17.15 10.89 13.56
CA ALA A 134 -17.68 9.76 12.80
C ALA A 134 -17.38 8.43 13.51
N LYS A 135 -18.31 7.50 13.48
CA LYS A 135 -18.20 6.23 14.19
C LYS A 135 -17.89 5.07 13.23
N PRO A 136 -16.99 4.15 13.60
CA PRO A 136 -16.80 2.94 12.80
C PRO A 136 -18.09 2.12 12.77
N LEU A 137 -18.43 1.61 11.58
CA LEU A 137 -19.58 0.75 11.40
C LEU A 137 -19.25 -0.64 11.96
N ASP A 138 -19.89 -0.99 13.04
CA ASP A 138 -19.80 -2.30 13.68
C ASP A 138 -21.22 -2.85 13.90
N LEU A 139 -21.68 -3.67 12.97
CA LEU A 139 -23.03 -4.21 13.00
C LEU A 139 -23.27 -5.20 14.15
N GLN A 140 -22.23 -5.62 14.86
CA GLN A 140 -22.37 -6.49 16.04
C GLN A 140 -22.74 -5.68 17.29
N HIS A 141 -22.25 -4.44 17.39
CA HIS A 141 -22.42 -3.61 18.59
C HIS A 141 -23.31 -2.39 18.36
N ALA A 142 -23.52 -1.97 17.12
CA ALA A 142 -24.33 -0.81 16.81
C ALA A 142 -25.00 -0.92 15.44
N VAL A 143 -26.32 -0.79 15.43
CA VAL A 143 -27.11 -0.78 14.19
C VAL A 143 -27.40 0.66 13.82
N PRO A 144 -27.03 1.11 12.60
CA PRO A 144 -27.36 2.44 12.11
C PRO A 144 -28.88 2.66 12.07
N ALA A 145 -29.33 3.82 12.53
CA ALA A 145 -30.72 4.22 12.54
C ALA A 145 -31.13 4.85 11.19
N SER A 146 -32.45 4.90 10.93
CA SER A 146 -32.98 5.61 9.77
C SER A 146 -32.55 7.09 9.80
N GLY A 147 -32.04 7.58 8.67
CA GLY A 147 -31.48 8.92 8.54
C GLY A 147 -29.97 9.01 8.74
N ASP A 148 -29.33 8.01 9.34
CA ASP A 148 -27.88 7.96 9.49
C ASP A 148 -27.15 7.92 8.14
N ILE A 149 -25.93 8.42 8.10
CA ILE A 149 -25.08 8.44 6.92
C ILE A 149 -23.98 7.39 7.09
N ILE A 150 -23.69 6.64 6.02
CA ILE A 150 -22.57 5.70 5.97
C ILE A 150 -21.64 6.09 4.83
N ILE A 151 -20.34 6.22 5.11
CA ILE A 151 -19.30 6.55 4.13
C ILE A 151 -18.45 5.32 3.89
N VAL A 152 -18.34 4.89 2.63
CA VAL A 152 -17.67 3.66 2.20
C VAL A 152 -16.54 4.02 1.22
N PRO A 153 -15.26 3.94 1.62
CA PRO A 153 -14.12 4.13 0.71
C PRO A 153 -13.99 2.92 -0.22
N PHE A 154 -13.83 3.16 -1.53
CA PHE A 154 -13.76 2.08 -2.53
C PHE A 154 -12.47 1.25 -2.43
N ASN A 155 -11.31 1.91 -2.29
CA ASN A 155 -10.01 1.25 -2.15
C ASN A 155 -9.69 0.98 -0.68
N ASN A 156 -10.52 0.15 -0.04
CA ASN A 156 -10.30 -0.22 1.35
C ASN A 156 -10.63 -1.70 1.57
N THR A 157 -10.21 -2.25 2.69
CA THR A 157 -10.53 -3.61 3.13
C THR A 157 -11.55 -3.58 4.27
N ASN A 158 -12.11 -4.75 4.58
CA ASN A 158 -13.13 -4.92 5.61
C ASN A 158 -14.39 -4.06 5.35
N LEU A 159 -14.80 -4.00 4.09
CA LEU A 159 -16.05 -3.38 3.71
C LEU A 159 -17.20 -4.38 3.90
N ILE A 160 -18.29 -3.89 4.44
CA ILE A 160 -19.51 -4.65 4.69
C ILE A 160 -20.44 -4.45 3.50
N ALA A 161 -21.02 -5.53 3.00
CA ALA A 161 -22.03 -5.44 1.95
C ALA A 161 -23.34 -4.88 2.54
N LEU A 162 -23.63 -3.61 2.27
CA LEU A 162 -24.87 -2.98 2.71
C LEU A 162 -26.05 -3.44 1.83
N PRO A 163 -27.16 -3.93 2.41
CA PRO A 163 -28.35 -4.30 1.65
C PRO A 163 -28.94 -3.07 0.95
N ARG A 164 -29.11 -3.16 -0.37
CA ARG A 164 -29.59 -2.04 -1.21
C ARG A 164 -30.98 -1.54 -0.81
N GLU A 165 -31.82 -2.42 -0.30
CA GLU A 165 -33.14 -2.08 0.19
C GLU A 165 -33.12 -1.21 1.46
N LYS A 166 -32.05 -1.27 2.23
CA LYS A 166 -31.89 -0.53 3.50
C LYS A 166 -31.21 0.81 3.36
N VAL A 167 -30.63 1.10 2.19
CA VAL A 167 -29.87 2.34 1.98
C VAL A 167 -30.29 3.04 0.70
N VAL A 168 -30.08 4.35 0.68
CA VAL A 168 -30.22 5.21 -0.51
C VAL A 168 -28.86 5.82 -0.80
N SER A 169 -28.38 5.70 -2.03
CA SER A 169 -27.18 6.40 -2.47
C SER A 169 -27.44 7.90 -2.49
N LEU A 170 -26.60 8.67 -1.80
CA LEU A 170 -26.63 10.13 -1.83
C LEU A 170 -25.70 10.67 -2.90
N GLU A 171 -24.45 10.22 -2.89
CA GLU A 171 -23.43 10.69 -3.82
C GLU A 171 -22.25 9.72 -3.91
N THR A 172 -21.40 9.97 -4.90
CA THR A 172 -20.05 9.41 -5.01
C THR A 172 -19.06 10.56 -5.08
N ALA A 173 -18.21 10.68 -4.07
CA ALA A 173 -17.12 11.65 -4.09
C ALA A 173 -15.90 11.02 -4.76
N GLU A 174 -15.26 11.78 -5.66
CA GLU A 174 -14.05 11.34 -6.36
C GLU A 174 -12.89 12.27 -6.07
N LEU A 175 -11.75 11.71 -5.67
CA LEU A 175 -10.50 12.44 -5.46
C LEU A 175 -9.44 11.96 -6.44
N ARG A 176 -8.71 12.90 -7.02
CA ARG A 176 -7.66 12.59 -8.00
C ARG A 176 -6.48 11.91 -7.34
N LEU A 177 -6.00 10.84 -7.99
CA LEU A 177 -4.76 10.16 -7.69
C LEU A 177 -3.68 10.52 -8.71
N PHE A 178 -2.45 10.09 -8.44
CA PHE A 178 -1.38 10.17 -9.44
C PHE A 178 -1.76 9.27 -10.62
N PRO A 179 -1.76 9.81 -11.87
CA PRO A 179 -2.50 9.16 -12.96
C PRO A 179 -1.83 7.92 -13.55
N PHE A 180 -0.52 7.71 -13.31
CA PHE A 180 0.25 6.68 -14.03
C PHE A 180 0.91 5.63 -13.14
N ILE A 181 0.97 5.86 -11.83
CA ILE A 181 1.60 4.95 -10.86
C ILE A 181 0.71 4.86 -9.62
N THR A 182 0.54 3.64 -9.11
CA THR A 182 -0.12 3.41 -7.83
C THR A 182 0.56 2.30 -7.06
N THR A 183 0.52 2.41 -5.74
CA THR A 183 0.98 1.38 -4.79
C THR A 183 -0.17 0.54 -4.28
N PHE A 184 -1.40 1.06 -4.39
CA PHE A 184 -2.57 0.42 -3.82
C PHE A 184 -3.86 0.93 -4.48
N THR A 185 -4.32 0.23 -5.51
CA THR A 185 -5.59 0.54 -6.17
C THR A 185 -6.23 -0.75 -6.69
N LYS A 186 -7.49 -0.94 -6.38
CA LYS A 186 -8.28 -2.11 -6.79
C LYS A 186 -8.27 -2.26 -8.32
N GLY A 187 -8.01 -3.48 -8.79
CA GLY A 187 -8.00 -3.79 -10.21
C GLY A 187 -6.70 -3.48 -10.96
N THR A 188 -5.69 -2.88 -10.31
CA THR A 188 -4.39 -2.58 -10.94
C THR A 188 -3.31 -3.65 -10.69
N GLY A 189 -3.55 -4.56 -9.76
CA GLY A 189 -2.57 -5.53 -9.31
C GLY A 189 -1.56 -5.00 -8.28
N ALA A 190 -1.62 -3.71 -7.95
CA ALA A 190 -0.78 -3.09 -6.93
C ALA A 190 -1.33 -3.36 -5.53
N GLY A 191 -0.61 -4.15 -4.74
CA GLY A 191 -1.00 -4.58 -3.41
C GLY A 191 0.10 -4.36 -2.37
N PHE A 192 0.76 -3.20 -2.39
CA PHE A 192 1.84 -2.89 -1.44
C PHE A 192 1.39 -3.01 0.02
N TYR A 193 0.18 -2.55 0.32
CA TYR A 193 -0.40 -2.58 1.66
C TYR A 193 -1.29 -3.80 1.92
N SER A 194 -1.80 -4.45 0.88
CA SER A 194 -2.67 -5.62 1.02
C SER A 194 -2.60 -6.50 -0.23
N SER A 195 -2.29 -7.77 -0.04
CA SER A 195 -2.24 -8.78 -1.11
C SER A 195 -3.60 -9.02 -1.79
N VAL A 196 -4.71 -8.58 -1.19
CA VAL A 196 -6.06 -8.67 -1.78
C VAL A 196 -6.14 -7.91 -3.11
N TRP A 197 -5.37 -6.82 -3.29
CA TRP A 197 -5.35 -6.03 -4.52
C TRP A 197 -4.38 -6.56 -5.57
N GLY A 198 -3.43 -7.41 -5.19
CA GLY A 198 -2.48 -8.04 -6.09
C GLY A 198 -1.08 -8.23 -5.50
N PRO A 199 -0.19 -8.89 -6.24
CA PRO A 199 1.16 -9.22 -5.75
C PRO A 199 2.20 -8.14 -6.02
N LEU A 200 1.87 -7.10 -6.79
CA LEU A 200 2.86 -6.10 -7.21
C LEU A 200 3.09 -5.06 -6.12
N PRO A 201 4.34 -4.60 -5.92
CA PRO A 201 4.63 -3.50 -4.99
C PRO A 201 4.09 -2.16 -5.49
N PHE A 202 3.98 -1.98 -6.79
CA PHE A 202 3.35 -0.86 -7.49
C PHE A 202 2.95 -1.30 -8.89
N ALA A 203 2.07 -0.53 -9.51
CA ALA A 203 1.69 -0.72 -10.91
C ALA A 203 1.89 0.58 -11.68
N ILE A 204 2.42 0.47 -12.90
CA ILE A 204 2.46 1.56 -13.88
C ILE A 204 1.28 1.33 -14.83
N THR A 205 0.23 2.11 -14.66
CA THR A 205 -1.03 1.96 -15.39
C THR A 205 -1.84 3.24 -15.31
N SER A 206 -2.94 3.33 -16.06
CA SER A 206 -3.95 4.37 -15.82
C SER A 206 -4.63 4.14 -14.48
N VAL A 207 -4.46 5.09 -13.57
CA VAL A 207 -4.98 5.01 -12.20
C VAL A 207 -6.32 5.74 -12.12
N PRO A 208 -7.42 5.05 -11.76
CA PRO A 208 -8.71 5.71 -11.56
C PRO A 208 -8.69 6.59 -10.31
N ASN A 209 -9.59 7.57 -10.24
CA ASN A 209 -9.78 8.39 -9.06
C ASN A 209 -10.15 7.52 -7.85
N GLU A 210 -9.73 7.96 -6.66
CA GLU A 210 -10.21 7.38 -5.41
C GLU A 210 -11.69 7.73 -5.23
N ARG A 211 -12.52 6.76 -4.86
CA ARG A 211 -13.96 6.92 -4.71
C ARG A 211 -14.42 6.64 -3.30
N TYR A 212 -15.37 7.48 -2.86
CA TYR A 212 -16.08 7.31 -1.60
C TYR A 212 -17.58 7.32 -1.90
N TYR A 213 -18.24 6.23 -1.55
CA TYR A 213 -19.69 6.16 -1.66
C TYR A 213 -20.32 6.65 -0.37
N VAL A 214 -21.28 7.55 -0.51
CA VAL A 214 -22.05 8.06 0.63
C VAL A 214 -23.48 7.59 0.46
N VAL A 215 -23.96 6.89 1.48
CA VAL A 215 -25.32 6.36 1.51
C VAL A 215 -26.05 6.81 2.77
N ARG A 216 -27.37 6.93 2.70
CA ARG A 216 -28.26 7.19 3.84
C ARG A 216 -29.05 5.94 4.16
N VAL A 217 -29.19 5.63 5.44
CA VAL A 217 -30.03 4.56 5.94
C VAL A 217 -31.50 4.97 5.82
N LYS A 218 -32.34 4.07 5.29
CA LYS A 218 -33.79 4.30 5.12
C LYS A 218 -34.55 4.24 6.43
#